data_1f959138d451747239710791c09f8cd5
#
_entry.id   1f959138d451747239710791c09f8cd5
#
_cell.length_a   1.000
_cell.length_b   1.000
_cell.length_c   1.000
_cell.angle_alpha   90.00
_cell.angle_beta   90.00
_cell.angle_gamma   90.00
#
_symmetry.space_group_name_H-M   'P 1'
#
loop_
_entity.id
_entity.type
_entity.pdbx_description
1 polymer ?
#
loop_
_entity_poly.entity_id
_entity_poly.type
_entity_poly.pdbx_seq_one_letter_code
_entity_poly.pdbx_strand_id
1 'polypeptide(L)'
;MEAKETNITPQAELPILEVEHLRVQFTSDSGTTTAVVDESFSIRPGETLALVGESGSGKSVTSLSVMRLVEHGGGKIVNGSLKLRCRDGRVVDLRHANKSELQHLRGSEVAMIFQEPMTSLNPVFTVGAQIAESLILHRGMDEKEALKEAVHLLELVRIPDAERISLRFPHQLSGGMRQRVMIAMALACKPQLLIADEPTTALDVTVQAQILALISELQKEIGMAVLFITHDMGVVAQIADRVAVMRYGEIVESGTAQAIFAHPQHPYTQALLSAVPRLGALKDIEHPCFFRLIDPDNGKVIEPPSDKLPPPGETILEVKNLVKTFPVRTDFWGRPTYVVRACDHVSFDLRAGETLSIVGESGCGKSTTGRAVLRLLDVDSGEVLHRGKSLLRMTRHELQEERRNLQMIFQDPYASLDPRQTVGYSIAEPMMIHNYCSKKEMYDRVALLLKRVGLSPDMANRYPHEFSGGQRQRICIARALSLKPQIIVADECVAALDVSIRAQVVNLMMELQEEMGLSYIFISHDMGVVERISHRVAVMYLGQIVEMGSRRAVLGNPLHPYTQKLLSAVPIADPQERNLLKLLNLSDLPSPVRKVGDDPVIEPLVEVEPGHFVAKHVVGTMEGHK
;
A
#
# COMPACT_ATOMS: atom_id res chain seq x y z
N MET A 1 -0.20 51.16 -41.41
CA MET A 1 0.27 51.01 -40.01
C MET A 1 0.07 49.55 -39.65
N GLU A 2 1.11 48.73 -39.89
CA GLU A 2 1.13 47.29 -39.58
C GLU A 2 1.50 47.13 -38.11
N ALA A 3 0.61 46.50 -37.33
CA ALA A 3 0.90 46.10 -35.97
C ALA A 3 1.86 44.89 -36.00
N LYS A 4 3.08 45.08 -35.54
CA LYS A 4 4.01 44.00 -35.26
C LYS A 4 3.49 43.21 -34.08
N GLU A 5 2.96 42.01 -34.34
CA GLU A 5 2.80 40.96 -33.34
C GLU A 5 4.21 40.55 -32.84
N THR A 6 4.55 40.96 -31.65
CA THR A 6 5.72 40.47 -30.93
C THR A 6 5.38 39.06 -30.42
N ASN A 7 5.87 38.05 -31.14
CA ASN A 7 5.95 36.68 -30.66
C ASN A 7 6.85 36.66 -29.41
N ILE A 8 6.25 36.74 -28.23
CA ILE A 8 6.91 36.44 -26.95
C ILE A 8 6.99 34.90 -26.85
N THR A 9 8.11 34.37 -27.29
CA THR A 9 8.50 33.01 -26.91
C THR A 9 8.49 32.94 -25.38
N PRO A 10 7.76 31.99 -24.71
CA PRO A 10 7.81 31.90 -23.26
C PRO A 10 9.27 31.64 -22.88
N GLN A 11 9.89 32.54 -22.09
CA GLN A 11 11.19 32.31 -21.47
C GLN A 11 11.06 31.02 -20.71
N ALA A 12 11.87 30.00 -21.07
CA ALA A 12 11.92 28.75 -20.34
C ALA A 12 12.28 29.08 -18.88
N GLU A 13 11.34 28.91 -17.97
CA GLU A 13 11.56 29.15 -16.54
C GLU A 13 12.72 28.27 -16.09
N LEU A 14 13.70 28.90 -15.46
CA LEU A 14 14.91 28.21 -14.98
C LEU A 14 14.54 27.20 -13.87
N PRO A 15 15.13 26.00 -13.84
CA PRO A 15 14.75 24.96 -12.89
C PRO A 15 14.98 25.39 -11.43
N ILE A 16 14.15 24.89 -10.52
CA ILE A 16 14.36 25.00 -9.06
C ILE A 16 15.42 24.01 -8.60
N LEU A 17 15.37 22.78 -9.09
CA LEU A 17 16.38 21.75 -8.83
C LEU A 17 16.98 21.29 -10.16
N GLU A 18 18.30 21.23 -10.23
CA GLU A 18 19.04 20.64 -11.34
C GLU A 18 20.04 19.63 -10.76
N VAL A 19 19.89 18.39 -11.17
CA VAL A 19 20.76 17.27 -10.82
C VAL A 19 21.50 16.84 -12.07
N GLU A 20 22.83 16.83 -12.04
CA GLU A 20 23.68 16.46 -13.18
C GLU A 20 24.68 15.40 -12.75
N HIS A 21 24.70 14.28 -13.44
CA HIS A 21 25.66 13.17 -13.29
C HIS A 21 25.83 12.68 -11.84
N LEU A 22 24.69 12.61 -11.08
CA LEU A 22 24.70 12.16 -9.69
C LEU A 22 25.17 10.71 -9.59
N ARG A 23 26.19 10.47 -8.77
CA ARG A 23 26.68 9.13 -8.43
C ARG A 23 26.83 8.98 -6.93
N VAL A 24 26.22 7.91 -6.39
CA VAL A 24 26.22 7.62 -4.95
C VAL A 24 26.69 6.21 -4.68
N GLN A 25 27.60 6.06 -3.72
CA GLN A 25 28.18 4.78 -3.34
C GLN A 25 28.09 4.56 -1.83
N PHE A 26 27.89 3.30 -1.46
CA PHE A 26 27.97 2.80 -0.09
C PHE A 26 29.14 1.84 0.03
N THR A 27 29.97 2.03 1.06
CA THR A 27 31.11 1.15 1.34
C THR A 27 30.84 0.37 2.61
N SER A 28 30.93 -0.96 2.51
CA SER A 28 30.81 -1.91 3.62
C SER A 28 32.00 -2.84 3.66
N ASP A 29 32.10 -3.67 4.69
CA ASP A 29 33.16 -4.69 4.82
C ASP A 29 33.15 -5.71 3.67
N SER A 30 32.00 -5.88 3.02
CA SER A 30 31.82 -6.78 1.85
C SER A 30 32.16 -6.14 0.51
N GLY A 31 32.44 -4.81 0.47
CA GLY A 31 32.79 -4.09 -0.76
C GLY A 31 32.05 -2.77 -0.95
N THR A 32 32.20 -2.18 -2.13
CA THR A 32 31.53 -0.92 -2.51
C THR A 32 30.38 -1.21 -3.46
N THR A 33 29.17 -0.77 -3.09
CA THR A 33 27.96 -0.85 -3.90
C THR A 33 27.60 0.54 -4.42
N THR A 34 27.39 0.67 -5.73
CA THR A 34 26.90 1.92 -6.36
C THR A 34 25.37 1.85 -6.42
N ALA A 35 24.71 2.70 -5.64
CA ALA A 35 23.24 2.75 -5.57
C ALA A 35 22.64 3.71 -6.61
N VAL A 36 23.36 4.77 -6.98
CA VAL A 36 23.06 5.68 -8.08
C VAL A 36 24.28 5.75 -8.96
N VAL A 37 24.12 5.42 -10.25
CA VAL A 37 25.24 5.23 -11.19
C VAL A 37 25.54 6.51 -11.96
N ASP A 38 24.52 7.06 -12.61
CA ASP A 38 24.58 8.34 -13.35
C ASP A 38 23.15 8.87 -13.56
N GLU A 39 22.78 9.88 -12.80
CA GLU A 39 21.45 10.49 -12.91
C GLU A 39 21.52 11.95 -13.24
N SER A 40 20.70 12.37 -14.21
CA SER A 40 20.53 13.76 -14.58
C SER A 40 19.06 14.07 -14.81
N PHE A 41 18.52 15.06 -14.09
CA PHE A 41 17.17 15.55 -14.26
C PHE A 41 17.03 16.97 -13.70
N SER A 42 15.93 17.64 -14.06
CA SER A 42 15.62 18.97 -13.55
C SER A 42 14.15 19.09 -13.22
N ILE A 43 13.80 19.95 -12.27
CA ILE A 43 12.41 20.23 -11.85
C ILE A 43 12.19 21.74 -11.95
N ARG A 44 11.09 22.12 -12.62
CA ARG A 44 10.68 23.51 -12.81
C ARG A 44 9.77 24.00 -11.68
N PRO A 45 9.59 25.32 -11.51
CA PRO A 45 8.61 25.87 -10.58
C PRO A 45 7.21 25.30 -10.85
N GLY A 46 6.50 24.89 -9.79
CA GLY A 46 5.13 24.35 -9.89
C GLY A 46 5.00 23.00 -10.57
N GLU A 47 6.12 22.38 -11.03
CA GLU A 47 6.13 21.08 -11.70
C GLU A 47 6.15 19.94 -10.69
N THR A 48 5.44 18.85 -10.98
CA THR A 48 5.59 17.55 -10.31
C THR A 48 6.39 16.60 -11.20
N LEU A 49 7.63 16.30 -10.81
CA LEU A 49 8.42 15.22 -11.40
C LEU A 49 8.24 13.95 -10.56
N ALA A 50 7.70 12.89 -11.17
CA ALA A 50 7.66 11.58 -10.54
C ALA A 50 8.92 10.76 -10.87
N LEU A 51 9.61 10.28 -9.83
CA LEU A 51 10.71 9.31 -9.96
C LEU A 51 10.17 7.92 -9.61
N VAL A 52 10.10 7.04 -10.59
CA VAL A 52 9.45 5.73 -10.47
C VAL A 52 10.40 4.57 -10.75
N GLY A 53 10.10 3.40 -10.19
CA GLY A 53 10.89 2.17 -10.37
C GLY A 53 10.64 1.21 -9.21
N GLU A 54 11.16 0.00 -9.30
CA GLU A 54 11.05 -1.02 -8.24
C GLU A 54 11.94 -0.70 -7.04
N SER A 55 11.69 -1.39 -5.91
CA SER A 55 12.52 -1.31 -4.71
C SER A 55 13.98 -1.64 -5.03
N GLY A 56 14.91 -0.84 -4.49
CA GLY A 56 16.33 -0.99 -4.77
C GLY A 56 16.81 -0.35 -6.08
N SER A 57 15.94 0.32 -6.86
CA SER A 57 16.38 1.05 -8.06
C SER A 57 17.17 2.32 -7.78
N GLY A 58 17.22 2.82 -6.52
CA GLY A 58 17.99 4.00 -6.09
C GLY A 58 17.16 5.24 -5.77
N LYS A 59 15.85 5.25 -5.97
CA LYS A 59 14.94 6.41 -5.81
C LYS A 59 15.10 7.15 -4.49
N SER A 60 14.99 6.44 -3.37
CA SER A 60 15.16 7.06 -2.03
C SER A 60 16.60 7.51 -1.76
N VAL A 61 17.59 6.85 -2.38
CA VAL A 61 18.98 7.30 -2.30
C VAL A 61 19.15 8.62 -3.03
N THR A 62 18.49 8.80 -4.18
CA THR A 62 18.49 10.07 -4.93
C THR A 62 17.85 11.19 -4.11
N SER A 63 16.66 10.96 -3.50
CA SER A 63 15.99 11.95 -2.65
C SER A 63 16.83 12.34 -1.43
N LEU A 64 17.38 11.36 -0.74
CA LEU A 64 18.28 11.59 0.40
C LEU A 64 19.58 12.30 0.00
N SER A 65 20.04 12.13 -1.24
CA SER A 65 21.22 12.83 -1.78
C SER A 65 20.93 14.30 -2.02
N VAL A 66 19.76 14.66 -2.54
CA VAL A 66 19.32 16.06 -2.67
C VAL A 66 19.29 16.73 -1.30
N MET A 67 18.83 16.03 -0.27
CA MET A 67 18.85 16.50 1.12
C MET A 67 20.25 16.34 1.80
N ARG A 68 21.23 15.72 1.13
CA ARG A 68 22.51 15.28 1.74
C ARG A 68 22.36 14.47 3.03
N LEU A 69 21.22 13.80 3.19
CA LEU A 69 20.96 12.89 4.32
C LEU A 69 21.60 11.51 4.08
N VAL A 70 21.90 11.17 2.84
CA VAL A 70 22.57 9.91 2.45
C VAL A 70 23.88 9.66 3.20
N GLU A 71 24.60 10.74 3.55
CA GLU A 71 25.88 10.69 4.28
C GLU A 71 25.69 10.11 5.70
N HIS A 72 24.55 10.34 6.35
CA HIS A 72 24.25 9.78 7.68
C HIS A 72 24.01 8.26 7.64
N GLY A 73 23.58 7.73 6.49
CA GLY A 73 23.43 6.29 6.26
C GLY A 73 24.68 5.59 5.71
N GLY A 74 25.85 6.26 5.73
CA GLY A 74 27.11 5.72 5.21
C GLY A 74 27.27 5.83 3.69
N GLY A 75 26.35 6.50 2.99
CA GLY A 75 26.44 6.78 1.57
C GLY A 75 27.35 7.98 1.30
N LYS A 76 27.97 8.01 0.12
CA LYS A 76 28.84 9.11 -0.32
C LYS A 76 28.47 9.54 -1.74
N ILE A 77 28.26 10.84 -1.92
CA ILE A 77 28.10 11.45 -3.25
C ILE A 77 29.50 11.58 -3.86
N VAL A 78 29.84 10.69 -4.80
CA VAL A 78 31.17 10.63 -5.38
C VAL A 78 31.34 11.49 -6.63
N ASN A 79 30.23 11.73 -7.36
CA ASN A 79 30.22 12.58 -8.55
C ASN A 79 28.88 13.34 -8.67
N GLY A 80 28.83 14.34 -9.56
CA GLY A 80 27.66 15.10 -9.94
C GLY A 80 27.56 16.47 -9.27
N SER A 81 26.58 17.27 -9.69
CA SER A 81 26.17 18.54 -9.10
C SER A 81 24.70 18.51 -8.70
N LEU A 82 24.35 19.21 -7.61
CA LEU A 82 23.00 19.30 -7.05
C LEU A 82 22.67 20.78 -6.83
N LYS A 83 22.19 21.46 -7.87
CA LYS A 83 21.95 22.90 -7.84
C LYS A 83 20.50 23.19 -7.42
N LEU A 84 20.35 23.83 -6.28
CA LEU A 84 19.06 24.32 -5.77
C LEU A 84 18.99 25.83 -5.96
N ARG A 85 17.95 26.32 -6.59
CA ARG A 85 17.63 27.74 -6.67
C ARG A 85 16.76 28.12 -5.49
N CYS A 86 17.25 29.06 -4.67
CA CYS A 86 16.54 29.63 -3.53
C CYS A 86 15.60 30.77 -3.95
N ARG A 87 14.66 31.13 -3.08
CA ARG A 87 13.70 32.23 -3.30
C ARG A 87 14.35 33.58 -3.59
N ASP A 88 15.52 33.83 -3.02
CA ASP A 88 16.28 35.05 -3.26
C ASP A 88 17.03 35.06 -4.60
N GLY A 89 16.84 34.03 -5.43
CA GLY A 89 17.48 33.87 -6.74
C GLY A 89 18.89 33.27 -6.70
N ARG A 90 19.48 33.05 -5.53
CA ARG A 90 20.81 32.37 -5.40
C ARG A 90 20.66 30.91 -5.84
N VAL A 91 21.69 30.40 -6.50
CA VAL A 91 21.84 28.98 -6.81
C VAL A 91 22.90 28.39 -5.90
N VAL A 92 22.54 27.38 -5.13
CA VAL A 92 23.42 26.70 -4.19
C VAL A 92 23.66 25.27 -4.69
N ASP A 93 24.95 24.89 -4.81
CA ASP A 93 25.31 23.48 -5.03
C ASP A 93 25.28 22.74 -3.67
N LEU A 94 24.23 21.97 -3.46
CA LEU A 94 23.99 21.24 -2.21
C LEU A 94 25.10 20.24 -1.88
N ARG A 95 25.82 19.73 -2.90
CA ARG A 95 26.96 18.82 -2.69
C ARG A 95 28.10 19.50 -1.92
N HIS A 96 28.33 20.78 -2.19
CA HIS A 96 29.41 21.54 -1.63
C HIS A 96 29.01 22.50 -0.51
N ALA A 97 27.69 22.62 -0.24
CA ALA A 97 27.15 23.46 0.81
C ALA A 97 27.70 23.05 2.20
N ASN A 98 28.04 24.04 3.03
CA ASN A 98 28.48 23.76 4.40
C ASN A 98 27.31 23.37 5.32
N LYS A 99 27.62 22.84 6.51
CA LYS A 99 26.60 22.32 7.44
C LYS A 99 25.59 23.39 7.87
N SER A 100 26.02 24.61 8.12
CA SER A 100 25.13 25.72 8.52
C SER A 100 24.19 26.12 7.39
N GLU A 101 24.68 26.17 6.16
CA GLU A 101 23.89 26.47 4.97
C GLU A 101 22.83 25.36 4.71
N LEU A 102 23.22 24.08 4.79
CA LEU A 102 22.29 22.97 4.68
C LEU A 102 21.21 22.98 5.77
N GLN A 103 21.56 23.32 7.02
CA GLN A 103 20.58 23.45 8.10
C GLN A 103 19.58 24.57 7.82
N HIS A 104 20.02 25.66 7.20
CA HIS A 104 19.12 26.75 6.83
C HIS A 104 18.21 26.36 5.65
N LEU A 105 18.73 25.69 4.63
CA LEU A 105 17.97 25.28 3.45
C LEU A 105 16.92 24.19 3.74
N ARG A 106 17.31 23.23 4.59
CA ARG A 106 16.41 22.12 4.99
C ARG A 106 15.28 22.67 5.86
N GLY A 107 14.05 22.48 5.42
CA GLY A 107 12.82 22.96 6.07
C GLY A 107 12.35 24.32 5.55
N SER A 108 13.25 25.24 5.12
CA SER A 108 12.86 26.55 4.60
C SER A 108 12.72 26.59 3.08
N GLU A 109 13.70 26.08 2.33
CA GLU A 109 13.71 26.08 0.86
C GLU A 109 13.36 24.71 0.29
N VAL A 110 13.84 23.64 0.90
CA VAL A 110 13.54 22.26 0.55
C VAL A 110 13.05 21.49 1.77
N ALA A 111 11.90 20.82 1.62
CA ALA A 111 11.32 19.96 2.65
C ALA A 111 11.13 18.54 2.15
N MET A 112 11.05 17.57 3.07
CA MET A 112 10.91 16.16 2.73
C MET A 112 9.81 15.50 3.58
N ILE A 113 8.97 14.71 2.90
CA ILE A 113 8.08 13.73 3.51
C ILE A 113 8.77 12.37 3.36
N PHE A 114 9.05 11.71 4.48
CA PHE A 114 9.72 10.41 4.51
C PHE A 114 8.73 9.26 4.35
N GLN A 115 9.23 8.11 3.90
CA GLN A 115 8.44 6.92 3.60
C GLN A 115 7.66 6.37 4.81
N GLU A 116 8.25 6.41 6.02
CA GLU A 116 7.64 5.85 7.22
C GLU A 116 7.23 6.93 8.23
N PRO A 117 5.92 7.19 8.44
CA PRO A 117 5.46 8.15 9.45
C PRO A 117 5.83 7.78 10.89
N MET A 118 5.98 6.47 11.16
CA MET A 118 6.28 5.96 12.50
C MET A 118 7.69 6.30 12.98
N THR A 119 8.64 6.33 12.06
CA THR A 119 10.05 6.62 12.34
C THR A 119 10.39 8.11 12.19
N SER A 120 9.54 8.87 11.48
CA SER A 120 9.77 10.28 11.17
C SER A 120 9.26 11.22 12.26
N LEU A 121 8.22 10.83 13.01
CA LEU A 121 7.69 11.60 14.12
C LEU A 121 8.31 11.14 15.45
N ASN A 122 8.78 12.08 16.25
CA ASN A 122 9.32 11.78 17.57
C ASN A 122 8.19 11.39 18.54
N PRO A 123 8.18 10.15 19.08
CA PRO A 123 7.06 9.66 19.89
C PRO A 123 6.89 10.34 21.25
N VAL A 124 7.91 11.06 21.74
CA VAL A 124 7.88 11.71 23.07
C VAL A 124 7.52 13.19 23.04
N PHE A 125 7.31 13.77 21.85
CA PHE A 125 6.82 15.13 21.69
C PHE A 125 5.41 15.15 21.12
N THR A 126 4.62 16.17 21.51
CA THR A 126 3.30 16.38 20.92
C THR A 126 3.41 16.81 19.46
N VAL A 127 2.35 16.56 18.68
CA VAL A 127 2.32 16.90 17.25
C VAL A 127 2.49 18.39 17.02
N GLY A 128 1.78 19.21 17.81
CA GLY A 128 1.87 20.67 17.72
C GLY A 128 3.27 21.20 18.03
N ALA A 129 3.96 20.63 19.03
CA ALA A 129 5.33 21.01 19.36
C ALA A 129 6.32 20.72 18.23
N GLN A 130 6.17 19.57 17.54
CA GLN A 130 7.05 19.20 16.42
C GLN A 130 6.84 20.09 15.18
N ILE A 131 5.60 20.52 14.91
CA ILE A 131 5.32 21.48 13.83
C ILE A 131 5.87 22.88 14.22
N ALA A 132 5.63 23.31 15.46
CA ALA A 132 6.09 24.59 15.96
C ALA A 132 7.63 24.74 15.96
N GLU A 133 8.37 23.66 16.21
CA GLU A 133 9.83 23.64 16.14
C GLU A 133 10.35 24.17 14.79
N SER A 134 9.78 23.70 13.67
CA SER A 134 10.18 24.18 12.33
C SER A 134 9.90 25.67 12.15
N LEU A 135 8.79 26.17 12.66
CA LEU A 135 8.43 27.59 12.60
C LEU A 135 9.35 28.48 13.44
N ILE A 136 9.70 28.03 14.64
CA ILE A 136 10.65 28.73 15.51
C ILE A 136 12.03 28.80 14.87
N LEU A 137 12.55 27.66 14.38
CA LEU A 137 13.90 27.57 13.83
C LEU A 137 14.07 28.34 12.52
N HIS A 138 13.10 28.28 11.60
CA HIS A 138 13.25 28.81 10.25
C HIS A 138 12.52 30.13 9.99
N ARG A 139 11.47 30.44 10.78
CA ARG A 139 10.69 31.69 10.63
C ARG A 139 10.90 32.66 11.79
N GLY A 140 11.65 32.25 12.84
CA GLY A 140 11.92 33.10 14.00
C GLY A 140 10.69 33.46 14.82
N MET A 141 9.63 32.65 14.74
CA MET A 141 8.40 32.87 15.52
C MET A 141 8.63 32.61 17.00
N ASP A 142 7.90 33.31 17.88
CA ASP A 142 7.86 32.93 19.28
C ASP A 142 7.05 31.64 19.48
N GLU A 143 7.28 30.94 20.60
CA GLU A 143 6.68 29.63 20.88
C GLU A 143 5.15 29.67 20.85
N LYS A 144 4.52 30.71 21.38
CA LYS A 144 3.07 30.85 21.45
C LYS A 144 2.46 31.10 20.07
N GLU A 145 3.12 31.88 19.25
CA GLU A 145 2.75 32.18 17.87
C GLU A 145 2.93 30.94 16.99
N ALA A 146 4.04 30.22 17.15
CA ALA A 146 4.33 28.98 16.44
C ALA A 146 3.34 27.87 16.76
N LEU A 147 2.89 27.72 18.02
CA LEU A 147 1.86 26.75 18.40
C LEU A 147 0.49 27.09 17.79
N LYS A 148 0.12 28.36 17.69
CA LYS A 148 -1.12 28.78 17.01
C LYS A 148 -1.06 28.48 15.51
N GLU A 149 0.05 28.80 14.88
CA GLU A 149 0.28 28.48 13.46
C GLU A 149 0.30 26.98 13.21
N ALA A 150 0.84 26.18 14.15
CA ALA A 150 0.80 24.73 14.08
C ALA A 150 -0.64 24.17 14.06
N VAL A 151 -1.55 24.76 14.86
CA VAL A 151 -2.98 24.40 14.81
C VAL A 151 -3.58 24.76 13.45
N HIS A 152 -3.29 25.95 12.93
CA HIS A 152 -3.76 26.37 11.61
C HIS A 152 -3.24 25.43 10.50
N LEU A 153 -1.97 25.01 10.54
CA LEU A 153 -1.41 24.04 9.61
C LEU A 153 -2.09 22.66 9.70
N LEU A 154 -2.47 22.24 10.91
CA LEU A 154 -3.25 21.02 11.10
C LEU A 154 -4.67 21.12 10.51
N GLU A 155 -5.30 22.30 10.60
CA GLU A 155 -6.59 22.58 9.94
C GLU A 155 -6.43 22.55 8.40
N LEU A 156 -5.37 23.16 7.88
CA LEU A 156 -5.06 23.19 6.45
C LEU A 156 -4.92 21.78 5.88
N VAL A 157 -4.28 20.86 6.61
CA VAL A 157 -4.19 19.44 6.22
C VAL A 157 -5.44 18.62 6.60
N ARG A 158 -6.53 19.30 6.96
CA ARG A 158 -7.84 18.70 7.26
C ARG A 158 -7.81 17.69 8.41
N ILE A 159 -7.04 17.97 9.46
CA ILE A 159 -7.11 17.22 10.71
C ILE A 159 -8.35 17.69 11.50
N PRO A 160 -9.29 16.78 11.83
CA PRO A 160 -10.45 17.14 12.64
C PRO A 160 -10.01 17.50 14.06
N ASP A 161 -10.66 18.50 14.70
CA ASP A 161 -10.36 18.94 16.08
C ASP A 161 -8.87 19.25 16.28
N ALA A 162 -8.30 20.05 15.35
CA ALA A 162 -6.87 20.33 15.23
C ALA A 162 -6.24 20.84 16.55
N GLU A 163 -6.95 21.68 17.29
CA GLU A 163 -6.51 22.20 18.59
C GLU A 163 -6.27 21.07 19.59
N ARG A 164 -7.20 20.12 19.71
CA ARG A 164 -7.06 18.97 20.60
C ARG A 164 -6.00 17.98 20.12
N ILE A 165 -5.90 17.79 18.79
CA ILE A 165 -4.93 16.88 18.19
C ILE A 165 -3.51 17.42 18.33
N SER A 166 -3.30 18.74 18.27
CA SER A 166 -1.98 19.35 18.47
C SER A 166 -1.32 18.97 19.80
N LEU A 167 -2.12 18.68 20.82
CA LEU A 167 -1.69 18.26 22.16
C LEU A 167 -1.44 16.74 22.30
N ARG A 168 -1.72 15.95 21.25
CA ARG A 168 -1.54 14.50 21.28
C ARG A 168 -0.16 14.09 20.81
N PHE A 169 0.22 12.87 21.18
CA PHE A 169 1.44 12.22 20.76
C PHE A 169 1.21 11.39 19.48
N PRO A 170 2.22 11.17 18.63
CA PRO A 170 2.08 10.42 17.38
C PRO A 170 1.43 9.04 17.52
N HIS A 171 1.77 8.29 18.57
CA HIS A 171 1.22 6.95 18.81
C HIS A 171 -0.29 6.92 19.07
N GLN A 172 -0.90 8.08 19.38
CA GLN A 172 -2.35 8.22 19.62
C GLN A 172 -3.14 8.53 18.34
N LEU A 173 -2.47 8.66 17.19
CA LEU A 173 -3.05 9.01 15.89
C LEU A 173 -3.12 7.80 14.97
N SER A 174 -4.11 7.80 14.07
CA SER A 174 -4.17 6.83 12.96
C SER A 174 -3.04 7.05 11.95
N GLY A 175 -2.77 6.06 11.07
CA GLY A 175 -1.76 6.17 10.03
C GLY A 175 -1.97 7.39 9.12
N GLY A 176 -3.18 7.58 8.62
CA GLY A 176 -3.53 8.74 7.78
C GLY A 176 -3.40 10.08 8.50
N MET A 177 -3.75 10.15 9.79
CA MET A 177 -3.54 11.38 10.58
C MET A 177 -2.06 11.68 10.78
N ARG A 178 -1.22 10.68 11.05
CA ARG A 178 0.24 10.87 11.14
C ARG A 178 0.82 11.38 9.83
N GLN A 179 0.36 10.85 8.70
CA GLN A 179 0.78 11.31 7.39
C GLN A 179 0.41 12.77 7.14
N ARG A 180 -0.82 13.18 7.48
CA ARG A 180 -1.26 14.58 7.39
C ARG A 180 -0.41 15.50 8.30
N VAL A 181 -0.04 15.04 9.50
CA VAL A 181 0.88 15.77 10.39
C VAL A 181 2.26 15.95 9.74
N MET A 182 2.82 14.91 9.13
CA MET A 182 4.10 15.02 8.41
C MET A 182 4.03 16.01 7.24
N ILE A 183 2.92 16.02 6.51
CA ILE A 183 2.67 17.02 5.45
C ILE A 183 2.62 18.42 6.06
N ALA A 184 1.90 18.63 7.16
CA ALA A 184 1.87 19.92 7.86
C ALA A 184 3.26 20.38 8.30
N MET A 185 4.09 19.48 8.84
CA MET A 185 5.48 19.78 9.21
C MET A 185 6.33 20.16 8.00
N ALA A 186 6.24 19.41 6.91
CA ALA A 186 7.00 19.68 5.70
C ALA A 186 6.62 21.02 5.06
N LEU A 187 5.35 21.41 5.16
CA LEU A 187 4.82 22.65 4.57
C LEU A 187 4.88 23.87 5.51
N ALA A 188 5.29 23.71 6.77
CA ALA A 188 5.28 24.76 7.80
C ALA A 188 5.99 26.03 7.35
N CYS A 189 7.10 25.90 6.63
CA CYS A 189 7.88 27.02 6.12
C CYS A 189 7.61 27.37 4.65
N LYS A 190 6.58 26.76 4.03
CA LYS A 190 6.20 26.95 2.61
C LYS A 190 7.39 26.74 1.67
N PRO A 191 8.02 25.56 1.59
CA PRO A 191 9.22 25.32 0.81
C PRO A 191 9.01 25.57 -0.69
N GLN A 192 10.10 25.84 -1.44
CA GLN A 192 10.04 25.90 -2.91
C GLN A 192 10.06 24.51 -3.55
N LEU A 193 10.71 23.55 -2.90
CA LEU A 193 10.78 22.15 -3.33
C LEU A 193 10.29 21.22 -2.22
N LEU A 194 9.29 20.43 -2.52
CA LEU A 194 8.84 19.32 -1.68
C LEU A 194 9.36 18.00 -2.27
N ILE A 195 10.07 17.23 -1.48
CA ILE A 195 10.45 15.85 -1.80
C ILE A 195 9.47 14.93 -1.06
N ALA A 196 8.68 14.15 -1.78
CA ALA A 196 7.71 13.22 -1.23
C ALA A 196 8.16 11.79 -1.55
N ASP A 197 8.82 11.13 -0.57
CA ASP A 197 9.34 9.77 -0.72
C ASP A 197 8.28 8.77 -0.25
N GLU A 198 7.59 8.17 -1.20
CA GLU A 198 6.48 7.22 -1.00
C GLU A 198 5.43 7.70 0.03
N PRO A 199 4.88 8.91 -0.11
CA PRO A 199 4.06 9.55 0.94
C PRO A 199 2.72 8.86 1.18
N THR A 200 2.33 7.89 0.38
CA THR A 200 1.04 7.18 0.47
C THR A 200 1.20 5.67 0.69
N THR A 201 2.41 5.17 0.87
CA THR A 201 2.68 3.75 1.14
C THR A 201 2.01 3.32 2.45
N ALA A 202 1.39 2.14 2.46
CA ALA A 202 0.62 1.57 3.57
C ALA A 202 -0.63 2.37 4.01
N LEU A 203 -1.17 3.23 3.14
CA LEU A 203 -2.45 3.88 3.34
C LEU A 203 -3.56 3.20 2.54
N ASP A 204 -4.78 3.25 3.07
CA ASP A 204 -5.97 2.84 2.33
C ASP A 204 -6.20 3.73 1.10
N VAL A 205 -6.84 3.17 0.09
CA VAL A 205 -7.08 3.83 -1.20
C VAL A 205 -7.78 5.18 -1.02
N THR A 206 -8.76 5.29 -0.13
CA THR A 206 -9.48 6.53 0.14
C THR A 206 -8.58 7.58 0.82
N VAL A 207 -7.79 7.19 1.83
CA VAL A 207 -6.83 8.08 2.50
C VAL A 207 -5.72 8.50 1.54
N GLN A 208 -5.20 7.57 0.73
CA GLN A 208 -4.23 7.85 -0.33
C GLN A 208 -4.76 8.94 -1.29
N ALA A 209 -5.98 8.75 -1.82
CA ALA A 209 -6.61 9.72 -2.72
C ALA A 209 -6.75 11.12 -2.10
N GLN A 210 -7.16 11.19 -0.83
CA GLN A 210 -7.25 12.45 -0.07
C GLN A 210 -5.88 13.12 0.12
N ILE A 211 -4.82 12.36 0.42
CA ILE A 211 -3.45 12.88 0.57
C ILE A 211 -2.92 13.44 -0.74
N LEU A 212 -3.12 12.71 -1.85
CA LEU A 212 -2.69 13.17 -3.18
C LEU A 212 -3.40 14.46 -3.60
N ALA A 213 -4.70 14.52 -3.38
CA ALA A 213 -5.50 15.70 -3.64
C ALA A 213 -5.05 16.90 -2.79
N LEU A 214 -4.76 16.67 -1.50
CA LEU A 214 -4.23 17.68 -0.58
C LEU A 214 -2.87 18.21 -1.04
N ILE A 215 -1.92 17.34 -1.39
CA ILE A 215 -0.60 17.76 -1.91
C ILE A 215 -0.77 18.59 -3.18
N SER A 216 -1.65 18.17 -4.10
CA SER A 216 -1.91 18.91 -5.36
C SER A 216 -2.57 20.27 -5.11
N GLU A 217 -3.48 20.40 -4.15
CA GLU A 217 -4.10 21.67 -3.76
C GLU A 217 -3.05 22.63 -3.19
N LEU A 218 -2.26 22.17 -2.23
CA LEU A 218 -1.23 22.96 -1.55
C LEU A 218 -0.08 23.32 -2.50
N GLN A 219 0.27 22.43 -3.45
CA GLN A 219 1.25 22.73 -4.50
C GLN A 219 0.82 23.95 -5.32
N LYS A 220 -0.44 24.00 -5.74
CA LYS A 220 -0.98 25.11 -6.52
C LYS A 220 -1.06 26.40 -5.71
N GLU A 221 -1.45 26.32 -4.45
CA GLU A 221 -1.57 27.47 -3.56
C GLU A 221 -0.21 28.11 -3.26
N ILE A 222 0.81 27.28 -2.98
CA ILE A 222 2.15 27.74 -2.61
C ILE A 222 3.02 28.02 -3.83
N GLY A 223 2.71 27.40 -4.98
CA GLY A 223 3.54 27.45 -6.20
C GLY A 223 4.82 26.62 -6.11
N MET A 224 4.86 25.59 -5.22
CA MET A 224 6.05 24.78 -5.00
C MET A 224 6.25 23.73 -6.10
N ALA A 225 7.50 23.34 -6.35
CA ALA A 225 7.86 22.18 -7.14
C ALA A 225 7.80 20.91 -6.28
N VAL A 226 7.51 19.76 -6.90
CA VAL A 226 7.40 18.47 -6.19
C VAL A 226 8.27 17.42 -6.88
N LEU A 227 9.19 16.80 -6.13
CA LEU A 227 9.81 15.53 -6.50
C LEU A 227 9.02 14.41 -5.80
N PHE A 228 8.25 13.67 -6.57
CA PHE A 228 7.38 12.62 -6.03
C PHE A 228 7.96 11.24 -6.34
N ILE A 229 8.29 10.48 -5.31
CA ILE A 229 8.84 9.14 -5.44
C ILE A 229 7.77 8.12 -5.12
N THR A 230 7.57 7.16 -6.02
CA THR A 230 6.64 6.05 -5.83
C THR A 230 6.95 4.90 -6.78
N HIS A 231 6.47 3.72 -6.44
CA HIS A 231 6.42 2.57 -7.35
C HIS A 231 5.01 2.38 -7.97
N ASP A 232 4.01 3.18 -7.57
CA ASP A 232 2.62 3.07 -8.03
C ASP A 232 2.35 3.97 -9.24
N MET A 233 2.29 3.36 -10.42
CA MET A 233 2.01 4.07 -11.68
C MET A 233 0.59 4.66 -11.73
N GLY A 234 -0.38 4.10 -11.00
CA GLY A 234 -1.72 4.67 -10.87
C GLY A 234 -1.67 6.04 -10.18
N VAL A 235 -0.88 6.16 -9.11
CA VAL A 235 -0.61 7.43 -8.41
C VAL A 235 0.09 8.41 -9.35
N VAL A 236 1.13 7.96 -10.06
CA VAL A 236 1.88 8.79 -11.02
C VAL A 236 0.98 9.40 -12.08
N ALA A 237 0.07 8.61 -12.65
CA ALA A 237 -0.90 9.10 -13.65
C ALA A 237 -1.75 10.27 -13.14
N GLN A 238 -2.07 10.27 -11.84
CA GLN A 238 -2.93 11.30 -11.23
C GLN A 238 -2.22 12.62 -10.93
N ILE A 239 -0.91 12.61 -10.64
CA ILE A 239 -0.22 13.79 -10.09
C ILE A 239 0.95 14.30 -10.94
N ALA A 240 1.63 13.42 -11.69
CA ALA A 240 2.89 13.79 -12.33
C ALA A 240 2.70 14.56 -13.65
N ASP A 241 3.48 15.62 -13.84
CA ASP A 241 3.61 16.31 -15.13
C ASP A 241 4.65 15.61 -16.00
N ARG A 242 5.78 15.25 -15.38
CA ARG A 242 6.84 14.45 -16.00
C ARG A 242 7.16 13.26 -15.15
N VAL A 243 7.67 12.21 -15.81
CA VAL A 243 8.06 10.94 -15.19
C VAL A 243 9.49 10.63 -15.59
N ALA A 244 10.31 10.21 -14.62
CA ALA A 244 11.61 9.61 -14.82
C ALA A 244 11.57 8.17 -14.28
N VAL A 245 11.81 7.20 -15.15
CA VAL A 245 11.79 5.77 -14.83
C VAL A 245 13.19 5.32 -14.49
N MET A 246 13.38 4.80 -13.29
CA MET A 246 14.67 4.44 -12.73
C MET A 246 14.83 2.93 -12.59
N ARG A 247 15.97 2.39 -13.08
CA ARG A 247 16.34 0.98 -12.96
C ARG A 247 17.83 0.84 -12.65
N TYR A 248 18.18 0.06 -11.65
CA TYR A 248 19.59 -0.23 -11.27
C TYR A 248 20.48 1.00 -11.07
N GLY A 249 19.93 2.10 -10.54
CA GLY A 249 20.67 3.33 -10.28
C GLY A 249 20.82 4.27 -11.47
N GLU A 250 20.06 4.06 -12.56
CA GLU A 250 20.07 4.88 -13.77
C GLU A 250 18.64 5.23 -14.20
N ILE A 251 18.45 6.42 -14.77
CA ILE A 251 17.20 6.82 -15.44
C ILE A 251 17.22 6.20 -16.85
N VAL A 252 16.35 5.21 -17.07
CA VAL A 252 16.26 4.46 -18.33
C VAL A 252 15.29 5.11 -19.33
N GLU A 253 14.32 5.88 -18.86
CA GLU A 253 13.37 6.62 -19.68
C GLU A 253 12.83 7.84 -18.94
N SER A 254 12.64 8.96 -19.63
CA SER A 254 12.00 10.15 -19.08
C SER A 254 11.19 10.89 -20.12
N GLY A 255 10.07 11.50 -19.68
CA GLY A 255 9.17 12.22 -20.57
C GLY A 255 7.99 12.83 -19.84
N THR A 256 7.05 13.42 -20.57
CA THR A 256 5.76 13.82 -20.00
C THR A 256 4.98 12.58 -19.56
N ALA A 257 4.16 12.70 -18.52
CA ALA A 257 3.34 11.59 -18.07
C ALA A 257 2.52 10.99 -19.23
N GLN A 258 1.92 11.82 -20.07
CA GLN A 258 1.17 11.35 -21.24
C GLN A 258 2.02 10.51 -22.21
N ALA A 259 3.26 10.91 -22.50
CA ALA A 259 4.13 10.19 -23.41
C ALA A 259 4.53 8.82 -22.84
N ILE A 260 4.93 8.77 -21.56
CA ILE A 260 5.34 7.53 -20.88
C ILE A 260 4.18 6.53 -20.80
N PHE A 261 2.95 6.99 -20.53
CA PHE A 261 1.79 6.09 -20.41
C PHE A 261 1.23 5.64 -21.77
N ALA A 262 1.28 6.52 -22.80
CA ALA A 262 0.74 6.19 -24.12
C ALA A 262 1.73 5.41 -24.99
N HIS A 263 3.02 5.74 -24.93
CA HIS A 263 4.04 5.23 -25.84
C HIS A 263 5.38 4.94 -25.14
N PRO A 264 5.39 4.03 -24.14
CA PRO A 264 6.64 3.65 -23.45
C PRO A 264 7.63 3.03 -24.43
N GLN A 265 8.87 3.52 -24.45
CA GLN A 265 9.90 3.05 -25.39
C GLN A 265 10.78 1.97 -24.76
N HIS A 266 11.14 2.14 -23.48
CA HIS A 266 12.06 1.21 -22.83
C HIS A 266 11.33 -0.07 -22.38
N PRO A 267 11.88 -1.29 -22.59
CA PRO A 267 11.24 -2.55 -22.19
C PRO A 267 10.84 -2.61 -20.72
N TYR A 268 11.66 -2.06 -19.84
CA TYR A 268 11.35 -1.99 -18.42
C TYR A 268 10.12 -1.11 -18.11
N THR A 269 9.98 0.04 -18.80
CA THR A 269 8.78 0.90 -18.66
C THR A 269 7.54 0.17 -19.14
N GLN A 270 7.64 -0.56 -20.26
CA GLN A 270 6.55 -1.39 -20.77
C GLN A 270 6.18 -2.49 -19.75
N ALA A 271 7.17 -3.14 -19.15
CA ALA A 271 6.96 -4.16 -18.12
C ALA A 271 6.26 -3.57 -16.87
N LEU A 272 6.72 -2.43 -16.37
CA LEU A 272 6.07 -1.76 -15.24
C LEU A 272 4.60 -1.43 -15.55
N LEU A 273 4.31 -0.85 -16.71
CA LEU A 273 2.95 -0.46 -17.10
C LEU A 273 2.04 -1.67 -17.36
N SER A 274 2.59 -2.78 -17.89
CA SER A 274 1.84 -4.02 -18.11
C SER A 274 1.39 -4.69 -16.80
N ALA A 275 2.15 -4.48 -15.72
CA ALA A 275 1.86 -5.03 -14.41
C ALA A 275 0.85 -4.20 -13.60
N VAL A 276 0.52 -2.98 -14.05
CA VAL A 276 -0.46 -2.12 -13.38
C VAL A 276 -1.88 -2.64 -13.61
N PRO A 277 -2.60 -3.03 -12.55
CA PRO A 277 -3.99 -3.44 -12.71
C PRO A 277 -4.84 -2.20 -13.03
N ARG A 278 -5.63 -2.28 -14.10
CA ARG A 278 -6.58 -1.23 -14.48
C ARG A 278 -7.98 -1.67 -14.09
N LEU A 279 -8.58 -0.97 -13.12
CA LEU A 279 -9.96 -1.23 -12.74
C LEU A 279 -10.91 -1.02 -13.94
N GLY A 280 -11.83 -1.95 -14.16
CA GLY A 280 -12.74 -1.96 -15.30
C GLY A 280 -12.17 -2.62 -16.57
N ALA A 281 -10.90 -3.05 -16.57
CA ALA A 281 -10.31 -3.75 -17.71
C ALA A 281 -10.97 -5.12 -18.01
N LEU A 282 -11.61 -5.70 -17.00
CA LEU A 282 -12.26 -7.01 -17.09
C LEU A 282 -13.80 -6.95 -16.96
N LYS A 283 -14.42 -5.79 -17.21
CA LYS A 283 -15.88 -5.59 -17.06
C LYS A 283 -16.73 -6.57 -17.90
N ASP A 284 -16.22 -6.99 -19.07
CA ASP A 284 -16.90 -7.87 -20.00
C ASP A 284 -16.51 -9.36 -19.83
N ILE A 285 -15.61 -9.66 -18.87
CA ILE A 285 -15.12 -11.02 -18.61
C ILE A 285 -15.69 -11.48 -17.26
N GLU A 286 -16.20 -12.71 -17.16
CA GLU A 286 -16.81 -13.23 -15.92
C GLU A 286 -15.84 -13.97 -15.00
N HIS A 287 -14.75 -14.51 -15.55
CA HIS A 287 -13.78 -15.30 -14.81
C HIS A 287 -12.52 -14.51 -14.46
N PRO A 288 -11.75 -14.92 -13.44
CA PRO A 288 -10.42 -14.38 -13.15
C PRO A 288 -9.48 -14.50 -14.35
N CYS A 289 -8.56 -13.53 -14.49
CA CYS A 289 -7.64 -13.48 -15.62
C CYS A 289 -6.23 -13.17 -15.16
N PHE A 290 -5.25 -13.89 -15.69
CA PHE A 290 -3.82 -13.65 -15.47
C PHE A 290 -3.39 -12.25 -15.94
N PHE A 291 -2.39 -11.68 -15.29
CA PHE A 291 -1.67 -10.54 -15.83
C PHE A 291 -0.84 -10.99 -17.04
N ARG A 292 -0.96 -10.25 -18.13
CA ARG A 292 -0.05 -10.39 -19.27
C ARG A 292 1.18 -9.55 -19.00
N LEU A 293 2.25 -10.21 -18.56
CA LEU A 293 3.48 -9.55 -18.16
C LEU A 293 4.41 -9.39 -19.36
N ILE A 294 5.26 -8.38 -19.30
CA ILE A 294 6.32 -8.13 -20.28
C ILE A 294 7.66 -8.38 -19.57
N ASP A 295 8.57 -9.06 -20.26
CA ASP A 295 9.93 -9.25 -19.79
C ASP A 295 10.68 -7.91 -19.80
N PRO A 296 11.18 -7.46 -18.63
CA PRO A 296 11.78 -6.13 -18.49
C PRO A 296 13.12 -5.96 -19.21
N ASP A 297 13.75 -7.06 -19.67
CA ASP A 297 15.06 -7.02 -20.32
C ASP A 297 14.94 -7.00 -21.85
N ASN A 298 13.93 -7.68 -22.41
CA ASN A 298 13.81 -7.86 -23.86
C ASN A 298 12.47 -7.38 -24.44
N GLY A 299 11.51 -6.95 -23.61
CA GLY A 299 10.21 -6.44 -24.05
C GLY A 299 9.25 -7.51 -24.60
N LYS A 300 9.55 -8.80 -24.45
CA LYS A 300 8.68 -9.88 -24.92
C LYS A 300 7.53 -10.12 -23.95
N VAL A 301 6.35 -10.41 -24.48
CA VAL A 301 5.20 -10.82 -23.68
C VAL A 301 5.47 -12.20 -23.08
N ILE A 302 5.25 -12.32 -21.78
CA ILE A 302 5.25 -13.59 -21.06
C ILE A 302 3.82 -14.12 -21.12
N GLU A 303 3.58 -15.12 -21.95
CA GLU A 303 2.25 -15.71 -22.08
C GLU A 303 1.86 -16.43 -20.79
N PRO A 304 0.64 -16.20 -20.28
CA PRO A 304 0.15 -16.93 -19.12
C PRO A 304 -0.07 -18.41 -19.45
N PRO A 305 -0.04 -19.31 -18.44
CA PRO A 305 -0.19 -20.74 -18.66
C PRO A 305 -1.60 -21.12 -19.16
N SER A 306 -2.59 -20.33 -18.84
CA SER A 306 -4.00 -20.56 -19.19
C SER A 306 -4.75 -19.23 -19.35
N ASP A 307 -5.82 -19.23 -20.15
CA ASP A 307 -6.68 -18.06 -20.29
C ASP A 307 -7.80 -18.01 -19.24
N LYS A 308 -8.10 -19.15 -18.60
CA LYS A 308 -9.28 -19.29 -17.71
C LYS A 308 -8.99 -20.24 -16.56
N LEU A 309 -9.40 -19.84 -15.35
CA LEU A 309 -9.49 -20.77 -14.23
C LEU A 309 -10.74 -21.65 -14.36
N PRO A 310 -10.71 -22.89 -13.82
CA PRO A 310 -11.88 -23.74 -13.74
C PRO A 310 -13.04 -23.05 -12.97
N PRO A 311 -14.29 -23.32 -13.33
CA PRO A 311 -15.43 -22.77 -12.59
C PRO A 311 -15.46 -23.34 -11.16
N PRO A 312 -15.93 -22.55 -10.16
CA PRO A 312 -16.07 -22.99 -8.78
C PRO A 312 -16.98 -24.23 -8.65
N GLY A 313 -16.58 -25.14 -7.76
CA GLY A 313 -17.32 -26.36 -7.43
C GLY A 313 -18.36 -26.18 -6.30
N GLU A 314 -18.50 -27.23 -5.46
CA GLU A 314 -19.41 -27.25 -4.31
C GLU A 314 -18.90 -26.37 -3.17
N THR A 315 -19.81 -25.93 -2.28
CA THR A 315 -19.47 -25.17 -1.07
C THR A 315 -18.64 -26.04 -0.11
N ILE A 316 -17.46 -25.56 0.25
CA ILE A 316 -16.53 -26.24 1.16
C ILE A 316 -16.41 -25.55 2.52
N LEU A 317 -16.71 -24.24 2.59
CA LEU A 317 -16.68 -23.46 3.83
C LEU A 317 -17.96 -22.61 3.93
N GLU A 318 -18.57 -22.60 5.10
CA GLU A 318 -19.70 -21.73 5.42
C GLU A 318 -19.40 -20.96 6.71
N VAL A 319 -19.56 -19.67 6.68
CA VAL A 319 -19.46 -18.76 7.83
C VAL A 319 -20.83 -18.17 8.10
N LYS A 320 -21.35 -18.33 9.34
CA LYS A 320 -22.70 -17.91 9.70
C LYS A 320 -22.67 -17.01 10.94
N ASN A 321 -23.14 -15.79 10.80
CA ASN A 321 -23.33 -14.81 11.87
C ASN A 321 -22.11 -14.66 12.80
N LEU A 322 -20.90 -14.59 12.23
CA LEU A 322 -19.66 -14.52 12.98
C LEU A 322 -19.55 -13.18 13.68
N VAL A 323 -19.35 -13.19 15.01
CA VAL A 323 -19.19 -11.98 15.83
C VAL A 323 -17.86 -12.02 16.58
N LYS A 324 -17.13 -10.90 16.50
CA LYS A 324 -15.92 -10.67 17.30
C LYS A 324 -15.81 -9.21 17.72
N THR A 325 -15.72 -9.00 19.04
CA THR A 325 -15.62 -7.68 19.66
C THR A 325 -14.33 -7.56 20.46
N PHE A 326 -13.69 -6.39 20.38
CA PHE A 326 -12.50 -6.07 21.17
C PHE A 326 -12.79 -4.89 22.11
N PRO A 327 -12.44 -4.99 23.40
CA PRO A 327 -12.52 -3.87 24.33
C PRO A 327 -11.44 -2.82 24.00
N VAL A 328 -11.82 -1.54 23.95
CA VAL A 328 -10.92 -0.40 23.70
C VAL A 328 -10.65 0.38 24.97
N ARG A 329 -11.67 0.55 25.80
CA ARG A 329 -11.57 1.21 27.11
C ARG A 329 -12.33 0.41 28.13
N THR A 330 -11.78 0.31 29.33
CA THR A 330 -12.41 -0.32 30.48
C THR A 330 -12.62 0.72 31.59
N ASP A 331 -13.62 0.49 32.44
CA ASP A 331 -13.79 1.23 33.68
C ASP A 331 -12.77 0.77 34.74
N PHE A 332 -12.84 1.37 35.94
CA PHE A 332 -11.99 1.00 37.09
C PHE A 332 -12.12 -0.47 37.50
N TRP A 333 -13.25 -1.11 37.19
CA TRP A 333 -13.56 -2.48 37.51
C TRP A 333 -13.18 -3.47 36.39
N GLY A 334 -12.51 -2.98 35.34
CA GLY A 334 -12.12 -3.79 34.17
C GLY A 334 -13.28 -4.10 33.20
N ARG A 335 -14.44 -3.48 33.35
CA ARG A 335 -15.57 -3.68 32.44
C ARG A 335 -15.40 -2.81 31.19
N PRO A 336 -15.62 -3.34 29.98
CA PRO A 336 -15.51 -2.55 28.77
C PRO A 336 -16.54 -1.42 28.73
N THR A 337 -16.08 -0.21 28.47
CA THR A 337 -16.93 0.98 28.28
C THR A 337 -17.03 1.38 26.81
N TYR A 338 -15.95 1.09 26.03
CA TYR A 338 -15.92 1.28 24.59
C TYR A 338 -15.36 0.01 23.94
N VAL A 339 -15.93 -0.35 22.80
CA VAL A 339 -15.62 -1.58 22.05
C VAL A 339 -15.48 -1.29 20.56
N VAL A 340 -14.72 -2.15 19.87
CA VAL A 340 -14.72 -2.25 18.41
C VAL A 340 -15.33 -3.60 18.05
N ARG A 341 -16.38 -3.60 17.24
CA ARG A 341 -16.93 -4.81 16.63
C ARG A 341 -16.20 -5.08 15.33
N ALA A 342 -15.17 -5.91 15.41
CA ALA A 342 -14.35 -6.21 14.24
C ALA A 342 -15.04 -7.18 13.26
N CYS A 343 -15.85 -8.09 13.79
CA CYS A 343 -16.81 -8.88 13.01
C CYS A 343 -18.19 -8.70 13.66
N ASP A 344 -19.18 -8.33 12.86
CA ASP A 344 -20.53 -8.07 13.31
C ASP A 344 -21.54 -8.79 12.42
N HIS A 345 -21.89 -10.04 12.79
CA HIS A 345 -22.78 -10.95 12.07
C HIS A 345 -22.33 -11.28 10.63
N VAL A 346 -21.01 -11.42 10.43
CA VAL A 346 -20.42 -11.74 9.13
C VAL A 346 -20.86 -13.12 8.67
N SER A 347 -21.42 -13.20 7.45
CA SER A 347 -21.87 -14.44 6.84
C SER A 347 -21.49 -14.51 5.37
N PHE A 348 -20.88 -15.63 4.96
CA PHE A 348 -20.52 -15.92 3.57
C PHE A 348 -20.21 -17.41 3.38
N ASP A 349 -20.16 -17.87 2.14
CA ASP A 349 -19.73 -19.21 1.75
C ASP A 349 -18.50 -19.13 0.82
N LEU A 350 -17.71 -20.21 0.77
CA LEU A 350 -16.61 -20.40 -0.16
C LEU A 350 -16.76 -21.75 -0.86
N ARG A 351 -16.58 -21.74 -2.18
CA ARG A 351 -16.69 -22.94 -3.02
C ARG A 351 -15.32 -23.53 -3.34
N ALA A 352 -15.28 -24.80 -3.69
CA ALA A 352 -14.06 -25.47 -4.12
C ALA A 352 -13.51 -24.81 -5.39
N GLY A 353 -12.19 -24.49 -5.41
CA GLY A 353 -11.55 -23.80 -6.52
C GLY A 353 -11.93 -22.33 -6.68
N GLU A 354 -12.65 -21.74 -5.72
CA GLU A 354 -13.07 -20.35 -5.75
C GLU A 354 -12.02 -19.43 -5.11
N THR A 355 -11.89 -18.22 -5.61
CA THR A 355 -11.33 -17.06 -4.89
C THR A 355 -12.45 -16.11 -4.51
N LEU A 356 -12.78 -16.04 -3.21
CA LEU A 356 -13.63 -15.03 -2.62
C LEU A 356 -12.74 -13.93 -2.06
N SER A 357 -12.82 -12.71 -2.60
CA SER A 357 -12.10 -11.58 -2.05
C SER A 357 -12.92 -10.82 -1.02
N ILE A 358 -12.30 -10.49 0.12
CA ILE A 358 -12.87 -9.61 1.15
C ILE A 358 -12.13 -8.27 1.07
N VAL A 359 -12.87 -7.21 0.72
CA VAL A 359 -12.33 -5.86 0.47
C VAL A 359 -12.93 -4.83 1.41
N GLY A 360 -12.25 -3.71 1.58
CA GLY A 360 -12.67 -2.59 2.44
C GLY A 360 -11.46 -1.85 3.00
N GLU A 361 -11.70 -0.75 3.71
CA GLU A 361 -10.63 0.06 4.32
C GLU A 361 -9.98 -0.63 5.53
N SER A 362 -8.79 -0.16 5.94
CA SER A 362 -8.09 -0.68 7.13
C SER A 362 -8.94 -0.54 8.38
N GLY A 363 -8.89 -1.56 9.23
CA GLY A 363 -9.65 -1.58 10.48
C GLY A 363 -11.14 -1.94 10.32
N CYS A 364 -11.65 -2.22 9.10
CA CYS A 364 -13.04 -2.64 8.91
C CYS A 364 -13.31 -4.09 9.34
N GLY A 365 -12.26 -4.89 9.68
CA GLY A 365 -12.41 -6.24 10.23
C GLY A 365 -11.94 -7.40 9.34
N LYS A 366 -11.43 -7.15 8.12
CA LYS A 366 -11.01 -8.18 7.14
C LYS A 366 -10.07 -9.24 7.72
N SER A 367 -8.92 -8.80 8.23
CA SER A 367 -7.91 -9.71 8.82
C SER A 367 -8.43 -10.43 10.06
N THR A 368 -9.28 -9.77 10.85
CA THR A 368 -9.96 -10.39 11.99
C THR A 368 -10.88 -11.52 11.54
N THR A 369 -11.67 -11.29 10.48
CA THR A 369 -12.54 -12.31 9.86
C THR A 369 -11.72 -13.49 9.35
N GLY A 370 -10.64 -13.26 8.62
CA GLY A 370 -9.75 -14.33 8.14
C GLY A 370 -9.15 -15.19 9.26
N ARG A 371 -8.66 -14.56 10.34
CA ARG A 371 -8.13 -15.25 11.52
C ARG A 371 -9.20 -15.99 12.30
N ALA A 372 -10.41 -15.43 12.41
CA ALA A 372 -11.55 -16.03 13.08
C ALA A 372 -12.03 -17.29 12.34
N VAL A 373 -12.09 -17.26 11.02
CA VAL A 373 -12.44 -18.40 10.16
C VAL A 373 -11.50 -19.58 10.38
N LEU A 374 -10.20 -19.34 10.55
CA LEU A 374 -9.21 -20.37 10.82
C LEU A 374 -9.10 -20.74 12.32
N ARG A 375 -9.97 -20.16 13.15
CA ARG A 375 -9.88 -20.29 14.61
C ARG A 375 -8.47 -20.05 15.17
N LEU A 376 -7.79 -19.03 14.60
CA LEU A 376 -6.57 -18.44 15.15
C LEU A 376 -6.92 -17.39 16.21
N LEU A 377 -8.17 -16.98 16.25
CA LEU A 377 -8.78 -16.03 17.17
C LEU A 377 -10.10 -16.60 17.66
N ASP A 378 -10.34 -16.58 18.98
CA ASP A 378 -11.62 -16.97 19.55
C ASP A 378 -12.70 -15.94 19.21
N VAL A 379 -13.86 -16.43 18.81
CA VAL A 379 -15.02 -15.62 18.45
C VAL A 379 -16.04 -15.54 19.58
N ASP A 380 -16.84 -14.50 19.61
CA ASP A 380 -17.85 -14.30 20.66
C ASP A 380 -19.13 -15.10 20.36
N SER A 381 -19.50 -15.21 19.07
CA SER A 381 -20.61 -16.04 18.60
C SER A 381 -20.51 -16.32 17.10
N GLY A 382 -21.41 -17.17 16.59
CA GLY A 382 -21.47 -17.58 15.19
C GLY A 382 -21.05 -19.02 14.96
N GLU A 383 -20.91 -19.38 13.68
CA GLU A 383 -20.52 -20.73 13.27
C GLU A 383 -19.60 -20.68 12.05
N VAL A 384 -18.61 -21.55 12.02
CA VAL A 384 -17.73 -21.79 10.86
C VAL A 384 -17.74 -23.28 10.56
N LEU A 385 -18.26 -23.64 9.40
CA LEU A 385 -18.38 -25.03 8.95
C LEU A 385 -17.43 -25.29 7.80
N HIS A 386 -16.51 -26.24 7.98
CA HIS A 386 -15.69 -26.77 6.88
C HIS A 386 -16.24 -28.15 6.51
N ARG A 387 -16.76 -28.29 5.28
CA ARG A 387 -17.43 -29.53 4.81
C ARG A 387 -18.49 -30.03 5.79
N GLY A 388 -19.31 -29.14 6.34
CA GLY A 388 -20.38 -29.44 7.29
C GLY A 388 -19.91 -29.68 8.73
N LYS A 389 -18.60 -29.66 9.03
CA LYS A 389 -18.06 -29.83 10.38
C LYS A 389 -17.75 -28.47 11.02
N SER A 390 -18.26 -28.22 12.21
CA SER A 390 -18.06 -26.97 12.93
C SER A 390 -16.63 -26.86 13.49
N LEU A 391 -15.82 -25.95 12.95
CA LEU A 391 -14.46 -25.68 13.42
C LEU A 391 -14.46 -25.14 14.86
N LEU A 392 -15.49 -24.38 15.25
CA LEU A 392 -15.56 -23.76 16.57
C LEU A 392 -15.83 -24.76 17.70
N ARG A 393 -16.42 -25.92 17.37
CA ARG A 393 -16.73 -26.98 18.34
C ARG A 393 -15.68 -28.08 18.41
N MET A 394 -14.68 -28.08 17.53
CA MET A 394 -13.61 -29.07 17.51
C MET A 394 -12.74 -29.00 18.77
N THR A 395 -12.31 -30.16 19.26
CA THR A 395 -11.23 -30.27 20.24
C THR A 395 -9.91 -29.76 19.67
N ARG A 396 -8.90 -29.53 20.53
CA ARG A 396 -7.58 -29.09 20.05
C ARG A 396 -6.94 -30.07 19.07
N HIS A 397 -7.13 -31.37 19.30
CA HIS A 397 -6.57 -32.42 18.43
C HIS A 397 -7.27 -32.43 17.06
N GLU A 398 -8.60 -32.42 17.02
CA GLU A 398 -9.38 -32.35 15.78
C GLU A 398 -9.06 -31.09 15.00
N LEU A 399 -8.94 -29.94 15.66
CA LEU A 399 -8.56 -28.69 15.01
C LEU A 399 -7.14 -28.75 14.45
N GLN A 400 -6.18 -29.39 15.15
CA GLN A 400 -4.83 -29.57 14.64
C GLN A 400 -4.83 -30.40 13.35
N GLU A 401 -5.60 -31.49 13.29
CA GLU A 401 -5.76 -32.27 12.07
C GLU A 401 -6.40 -31.45 10.94
N GLU A 402 -7.45 -30.67 11.26
CA GLU A 402 -8.16 -29.87 10.26
C GLU A 402 -7.31 -28.70 9.72
N ARG A 403 -6.39 -28.17 10.50
CA ARG A 403 -5.42 -27.13 10.07
C ARG A 403 -4.51 -27.57 8.92
N ARG A 404 -4.41 -28.87 8.62
CA ARG A 404 -3.73 -29.36 7.41
C ARG A 404 -4.44 -28.86 6.14
N ASN A 405 -5.78 -28.77 6.19
CA ASN A 405 -6.62 -28.35 5.08
C ASN A 405 -6.76 -26.83 4.99
N LEU A 406 -6.48 -26.11 6.08
CA LEU A 406 -6.72 -24.69 6.26
C LEU A 406 -5.42 -23.97 6.61
N GLN A 407 -4.89 -23.17 5.71
CA GLN A 407 -3.62 -22.47 5.89
C GLN A 407 -3.79 -20.96 5.77
N MET A 408 -2.82 -20.20 6.28
CA MET A 408 -2.81 -18.74 6.19
C MET A 408 -1.49 -18.22 5.64
N ILE A 409 -1.59 -17.23 4.75
CA ILE A 409 -0.48 -16.38 4.34
C ILE A 409 -0.71 -15.02 5.00
N PHE A 410 0.18 -14.63 5.90
CA PHE A 410 0.06 -13.40 6.69
C PHE A 410 0.53 -12.17 5.90
N GLN A 411 0.07 -11.00 6.33
CA GLN A 411 0.33 -9.70 5.72
C GLN A 411 1.82 -9.33 5.66
N ASP A 412 2.57 -9.60 6.75
CA ASP A 412 3.99 -9.28 6.84
C ASP A 412 4.86 -10.54 6.68
N PRO A 413 5.56 -10.70 5.55
CA PRO A 413 6.44 -11.82 5.33
C PRO A 413 7.68 -11.82 6.25
N TYR A 414 8.11 -10.62 6.76
CA TYR A 414 9.22 -10.53 7.71
C TYR A 414 8.84 -11.10 9.08
N ALA A 415 7.70 -10.65 9.62
CA ALA A 415 7.21 -11.14 10.91
C ALA A 415 6.75 -12.61 10.85
N SER A 416 6.50 -13.13 9.65
CA SER A 416 6.02 -14.51 9.45
C SER A 416 7.12 -15.57 9.46
N LEU A 417 8.37 -15.17 9.29
CA LEU A 417 9.53 -16.08 9.23
C LEU A 417 10.46 -15.83 10.43
N ASP A 418 10.89 -16.89 11.14
CA ASP A 418 11.92 -16.74 12.17
C ASP A 418 13.27 -16.41 11.52
N PRO A 419 13.87 -15.23 11.78
CA PRO A 419 15.12 -14.82 11.14
C PRO A 419 16.32 -15.71 11.52
N ARG A 420 16.19 -16.52 12.54
CA ARG A 420 17.24 -17.45 13.02
C ARG A 420 17.14 -18.84 12.40
N GLN A 421 16.08 -19.12 11.64
CA GLN A 421 15.87 -20.39 10.98
C GLN A 421 16.10 -20.25 9.47
N THR A 422 16.59 -21.32 8.84
CA THR A 422 16.73 -21.35 7.38
C THR A 422 15.37 -21.42 6.70
N VAL A 423 15.32 -20.96 5.46
CA VAL A 423 14.11 -21.02 4.63
C VAL A 423 13.60 -22.44 4.46
N GLY A 424 14.52 -23.40 4.23
CA GLY A 424 14.16 -24.83 4.13
C GLY A 424 13.50 -25.36 5.41
N TYR A 425 14.00 -24.94 6.57
CA TYR A 425 13.38 -25.30 7.85
C TYR A 425 11.98 -24.69 7.98
N SER A 426 11.82 -23.42 7.68
CA SER A 426 10.52 -22.72 7.77
C SER A 426 9.44 -23.36 6.87
N ILE A 427 9.81 -23.86 5.67
CA ILE A 427 8.90 -24.59 4.79
C ILE A 427 8.62 -26.00 5.30
N ALA A 428 9.62 -26.63 5.93
CA ALA A 428 9.51 -28.00 6.46
C ALA A 428 8.73 -28.08 7.79
N GLU A 429 8.75 -27.02 8.59
CA GLU A 429 8.19 -26.99 9.94
C GLU A 429 6.73 -27.48 10.02
N PRO A 430 5.77 -27.05 9.17
CA PRO A 430 4.42 -27.57 9.20
C PRO A 430 4.37 -29.09 8.97
N MET A 431 5.20 -29.60 8.06
CA MET A 431 5.29 -31.06 7.79
C MET A 431 5.83 -31.84 9.00
N MET A 432 6.78 -31.26 9.75
CA MET A 432 7.30 -31.85 10.99
C MET A 432 6.23 -31.88 12.08
N ILE A 433 5.55 -30.75 12.33
CA ILE A 433 4.52 -30.63 13.38
C ILE A 433 3.38 -31.63 13.15
N HIS A 434 2.99 -31.83 11.89
CA HIS A 434 1.89 -32.73 11.52
C HIS A 434 2.33 -34.16 11.23
N ASN A 435 3.60 -34.51 11.37
CA ASN A 435 4.16 -35.83 11.01
C ASN A 435 3.72 -36.27 9.61
N TYR A 436 3.78 -35.32 8.63
CA TYR A 436 3.16 -35.47 7.32
C TYR A 436 3.89 -36.44 6.40
N CYS A 437 5.22 -36.54 6.53
CA CYS A 437 6.08 -37.40 5.71
C CYS A 437 7.42 -37.70 6.43
N SER A 438 8.22 -38.63 5.91
CA SER A 438 9.55 -38.94 6.40
C SER A 438 10.53 -37.77 6.20
N LYS A 439 11.62 -37.72 6.97
CA LYS A 439 12.65 -36.67 6.82
C LYS A 439 13.20 -36.56 5.40
N LYS A 440 13.44 -37.69 4.72
CA LYS A 440 13.96 -37.70 3.35
C LYS A 440 12.96 -37.07 2.39
N GLU A 441 11.72 -37.51 2.41
CA GLU A 441 10.65 -36.95 1.58
C GLU A 441 10.41 -35.46 1.86
N MET A 442 10.63 -35.00 3.09
CA MET A 442 10.48 -33.61 3.47
C MET A 442 11.49 -32.71 2.75
N TYR A 443 12.77 -33.10 2.64
CA TYR A 443 13.77 -32.34 1.89
C TYR A 443 13.43 -32.28 0.41
N ASP A 444 13.01 -33.40 -0.20
CA ASP A 444 12.59 -33.45 -1.59
C ASP A 444 11.38 -32.55 -1.84
N ARG A 445 10.42 -32.52 -0.90
CA ARG A 445 9.25 -31.63 -0.97
C ARG A 445 9.61 -30.16 -0.83
N VAL A 446 10.51 -29.79 0.08
CA VAL A 446 11.01 -28.42 0.21
C VAL A 446 11.64 -27.95 -1.09
N ALA A 447 12.49 -28.78 -1.70
CA ALA A 447 13.11 -28.46 -3.00
C ALA A 447 12.05 -28.27 -4.11
N LEU A 448 11.04 -29.15 -4.16
CA LEU A 448 9.93 -29.05 -5.11
C LEU A 448 9.10 -27.78 -4.89
N LEU A 449 8.77 -27.44 -3.63
CA LEU A 449 8.00 -26.25 -3.29
C LEU A 449 8.75 -24.98 -3.64
N LEU A 450 10.05 -24.88 -3.35
CA LEU A 450 10.88 -23.75 -3.76
C LEU A 450 10.85 -23.58 -5.29
N LYS A 451 11.03 -24.68 -6.04
CA LYS A 451 10.95 -24.64 -7.51
C LYS A 451 9.57 -24.16 -7.99
N ARG A 452 8.48 -24.63 -7.38
CA ARG A 452 7.10 -24.20 -7.74
C ARG A 452 6.87 -22.71 -7.57
N VAL A 453 7.43 -22.12 -6.51
CA VAL A 453 7.31 -20.67 -6.29
C VAL A 453 8.39 -19.87 -7.03
N GLY A 454 9.12 -20.49 -7.98
CA GLY A 454 10.13 -19.83 -8.81
C GLY A 454 11.43 -19.49 -8.08
N LEU A 455 11.78 -20.26 -7.03
CA LEU A 455 13.04 -20.13 -6.31
C LEU A 455 13.94 -21.34 -6.53
N SER A 456 15.27 -21.14 -6.52
CA SER A 456 16.22 -22.26 -6.61
C SER A 456 16.18 -23.11 -5.33
N PRO A 457 16.17 -24.46 -5.44
CA PRO A 457 16.28 -25.36 -4.30
C PRO A 457 17.51 -25.10 -3.40
N ASP A 458 18.63 -24.65 -3.98
CA ASP A 458 19.87 -24.33 -3.24
C ASP A 458 19.68 -23.21 -2.22
N MET A 459 18.64 -22.41 -2.39
CA MET A 459 18.28 -21.33 -1.45
C MET A 459 17.72 -21.84 -0.13
N ALA A 460 17.39 -23.14 0.01
CA ALA A 460 16.84 -23.73 1.23
C ALA A 460 17.70 -23.49 2.49
N ASN A 461 19.03 -23.40 2.32
CA ASN A 461 19.98 -23.23 3.43
C ASN A 461 20.22 -21.75 3.80
N ARG A 462 19.63 -20.80 3.08
CA ARG A 462 19.76 -19.37 3.36
C ARG A 462 18.75 -18.92 4.42
N TYR A 463 19.05 -17.77 5.03
CA TYR A 463 18.21 -17.16 6.05
C TYR A 463 17.26 -16.11 5.44
N PRO A 464 16.11 -15.82 6.07
CA PRO A 464 15.12 -14.88 5.53
C PRO A 464 15.68 -13.49 5.20
N HIS A 465 16.65 -12.97 5.94
CA HIS A 465 17.24 -11.66 5.71
C HIS A 465 18.06 -11.56 4.40
N GLU A 466 18.45 -12.70 3.81
CA GLU A 466 19.19 -12.76 2.54
C GLU A 466 18.28 -12.65 1.29
N PHE A 467 16.97 -12.51 1.48
CA PHE A 467 15.97 -12.49 0.41
C PHE A 467 15.28 -11.14 0.28
N SER A 468 14.87 -10.80 -0.95
CA SER A 468 13.99 -9.66 -1.20
C SER A 468 12.59 -9.87 -0.63
N GLY A 469 11.80 -8.80 -0.50
CA GLY A 469 10.41 -8.89 -0.03
C GLY A 469 9.55 -9.86 -0.85
N GLY A 470 9.64 -9.80 -2.17
CA GLY A 470 8.92 -10.72 -3.06
C GLY A 470 9.39 -12.17 -2.95
N GLN A 471 10.67 -12.40 -2.77
CA GLN A 471 11.19 -13.76 -2.53
C GLN A 471 10.72 -14.31 -1.19
N ARG A 472 10.70 -13.49 -0.12
CA ARG A 472 10.14 -13.90 1.19
C ARG A 472 8.66 -14.23 1.07
N GLN A 473 7.89 -13.45 0.31
CA GLN A 473 6.48 -13.75 0.06
C GLN A 473 6.30 -15.09 -0.63
N ARG A 474 7.11 -15.41 -1.65
CA ARG A 474 7.11 -16.73 -2.30
C ARG A 474 7.46 -17.86 -1.33
N ILE A 475 8.36 -17.62 -0.37
CA ILE A 475 8.69 -18.58 0.71
C ILE A 475 7.48 -18.79 1.63
N CYS A 476 6.76 -17.75 2.02
CA CYS A 476 5.53 -17.87 2.82
C CYS A 476 4.44 -18.64 2.08
N ILE A 477 4.30 -18.44 0.76
CA ILE A 477 3.42 -19.25 -0.09
C ILE A 477 3.86 -20.72 -0.10
N ALA A 478 5.15 -21.00 -0.31
CA ALA A 478 5.68 -22.36 -0.28
C ALA A 478 5.43 -23.06 1.07
N ARG A 479 5.58 -22.34 2.19
CA ARG A 479 5.26 -22.84 3.53
C ARG A 479 3.79 -23.19 3.66
N ALA A 480 2.87 -22.31 3.22
CA ALA A 480 1.43 -22.58 3.25
C ALA A 480 1.05 -23.82 2.43
N LEU A 481 1.72 -24.05 1.30
CA LEU A 481 1.48 -25.20 0.42
C LEU A 481 2.06 -26.53 0.94
N SER A 482 2.90 -26.50 1.97
CA SER A 482 3.67 -27.70 2.43
C SER A 482 2.80 -28.88 2.82
N LEU A 483 1.59 -28.61 3.33
CA LEU A 483 0.60 -29.62 3.74
C LEU A 483 -0.45 -29.93 2.67
N LYS A 484 -0.38 -29.32 1.47
CA LYS A 484 -1.39 -29.42 0.40
C LYS A 484 -2.79 -29.05 0.90
N PRO A 485 -2.99 -27.82 1.38
CA PRO A 485 -4.28 -27.37 1.92
C PRO A 485 -5.36 -27.34 0.85
N GLN A 486 -6.61 -27.27 1.28
CA GLN A 486 -7.77 -27.03 0.42
C GLN A 486 -8.14 -25.55 0.37
N ILE A 487 -7.95 -24.84 1.49
CA ILE A 487 -8.29 -23.43 1.65
C ILE A 487 -7.05 -22.68 2.15
N ILE A 488 -6.76 -21.55 1.52
CA ILE A 488 -5.75 -20.61 1.98
C ILE A 488 -6.41 -19.25 2.21
N VAL A 489 -6.28 -18.72 3.43
CA VAL A 489 -6.59 -17.32 3.73
C VAL A 489 -5.34 -16.50 3.44
N ALA A 490 -5.41 -15.62 2.44
CA ALA A 490 -4.33 -14.75 2.03
C ALA A 490 -4.62 -13.31 2.53
N ASP A 491 -4.01 -12.93 3.66
CA ASP A 491 -4.25 -11.66 4.35
C ASP A 491 -3.26 -10.60 3.86
N GLU A 492 -3.71 -9.71 2.98
CA GLU A 492 -2.94 -8.60 2.38
C GLU A 492 -1.54 -9.01 1.90
N CYS A 493 -1.41 -10.25 1.45
CA CYS A 493 -0.14 -10.92 1.20
C CYS A 493 0.67 -10.32 0.03
N VAL A 494 0.10 -9.42 -0.76
CA VAL A 494 0.77 -8.76 -1.90
C VAL A 494 0.88 -7.24 -1.74
N ALA A 495 0.38 -6.67 -0.64
CA ALA A 495 0.27 -5.23 -0.44
C ALA A 495 1.64 -4.51 -0.38
N ALA A 496 2.64 -5.15 0.24
CA ALA A 496 3.99 -4.58 0.43
C ALA A 496 4.95 -4.88 -0.75
N LEU A 497 4.43 -5.38 -1.88
CA LEU A 497 5.25 -5.75 -3.03
C LEU A 497 5.20 -4.68 -4.12
N ASP A 498 6.32 -4.48 -4.79
CA ASP A 498 6.38 -3.68 -6.02
C ASP A 498 5.41 -4.21 -7.07
N VAL A 499 4.92 -3.33 -7.95
CA VAL A 499 3.84 -3.64 -8.90
C VAL A 499 4.14 -4.86 -9.77
N SER A 500 5.36 -4.99 -10.33
CA SER A 500 5.71 -6.13 -11.19
C SER A 500 5.79 -7.43 -10.40
N ILE A 501 6.37 -7.41 -9.19
CA ILE A 501 6.47 -8.58 -8.33
C ILE A 501 5.08 -8.99 -7.82
N ARG A 502 4.23 -8.03 -7.50
CA ARG A 502 2.82 -8.24 -7.11
C ARG A 502 2.07 -9.01 -8.19
N ALA A 503 2.14 -8.55 -9.44
CA ALA A 503 1.48 -9.20 -10.57
C ALA A 503 2.01 -10.65 -10.79
N GLN A 504 3.32 -10.88 -10.67
CA GLN A 504 3.91 -12.22 -10.73
C GLN A 504 3.42 -13.13 -9.61
N VAL A 505 3.30 -12.63 -8.36
CA VAL A 505 2.83 -13.43 -7.23
C VAL A 505 1.35 -13.75 -7.37
N VAL A 506 0.54 -12.82 -7.88
CA VAL A 506 -0.89 -13.07 -8.17
C VAL A 506 -1.05 -14.14 -9.24
N ASN A 507 -0.29 -14.05 -10.35
CA ASN A 507 -0.27 -15.09 -11.38
C ASN A 507 0.13 -16.45 -10.79
N LEU A 508 1.19 -16.50 -9.99
CA LEU A 508 1.61 -17.72 -9.30
C LEU A 508 0.48 -18.31 -8.43
N MET A 509 -0.27 -17.47 -7.68
CA MET A 509 -1.39 -17.96 -6.87
C MET A 509 -2.49 -18.55 -7.74
N MET A 510 -2.77 -17.96 -8.89
CA MET A 510 -3.77 -18.47 -9.85
C MET A 510 -3.30 -19.77 -10.51
N GLU A 511 -2.03 -19.89 -10.89
CA GLU A 511 -1.43 -21.15 -11.38
C GLU A 511 -1.56 -22.28 -10.34
N LEU A 512 -1.23 -21.98 -9.09
CA LEU A 512 -1.36 -22.94 -7.99
C LEU A 512 -2.82 -23.33 -7.72
N GLN A 513 -3.76 -22.38 -7.90
CA GLN A 513 -5.19 -22.65 -7.83
C GLN A 513 -5.63 -23.65 -8.90
N GLU A 514 -5.23 -23.43 -10.14
CA GLU A 514 -5.53 -24.33 -11.27
C GLU A 514 -4.91 -25.72 -11.08
N GLU A 515 -3.62 -25.79 -10.74
CA GLU A 515 -2.89 -27.06 -10.60
C GLU A 515 -3.35 -27.91 -9.41
N MET A 516 -3.70 -27.28 -8.29
CA MET A 516 -3.93 -27.97 -7.03
C MET A 516 -5.40 -27.94 -6.57
N GLY A 517 -6.29 -27.25 -7.29
CA GLY A 517 -7.69 -27.06 -6.89
C GLY A 517 -7.85 -26.24 -5.61
N LEU A 518 -6.95 -25.29 -5.36
CA LEU A 518 -6.96 -24.46 -4.15
C LEU A 518 -8.16 -23.50 -4.16
N SER A 519 -8.69 -23.23 -2.97
CA SER A 519 -9.66 -22.17 -2.76
C SER A 519 -9.06 -21.07 -1.91
N TYR A 520 -9.31 -19.80 -2.25
CA TYR A 520 -8.75 -18.66 -1.56
C TYR A 520 -9.83 -17.80 -0.90
N ILE A 521 -9.60 -17.41 0.35
CA ILE A 521 -10.16 -16.18 0.92
C ILE A 521 -9.07 -15.14 0.77
N PHE A 522 -9.22 -14.23 -0.20
CA PHE A 522 -8.22 -13.24 -0.54
C PHE A 522 -8.59 -11.88 0.05
N ILE A 523 -7.84 -11.43 1.05
CA ILE A 523 -8.07 -10.15 1.72
C ILE A 523 -7.14 -9.11 1.09
N SER A 524 -7.71 -8.02 0.56
CA SER A 524 -6.95 -6.95 -0.07
C SER A 524 -7.70 -5.62 -0.02
N HIS A 525 -6.95 -4.54 -0.11
CA HIS A 525 -7.47 -3.18 -0.37
C HIS A 525 -7.18 -2.72 -1.81
N ASP A 526 -6.42 -3.49 -2.61
CA ASP A 526 -6.10 -3.20 -4.00
C ASP A 526 -7.18 -3.76 -4.93
N MET A 527 -8.11 -2.89 -5.37
CA MET A 527 -9.25 -3.27 -6.22
C MET A 527 -8.83 -3.77 -7.58
N GLY A 528 -7.72 -3.30 -8.13
CA GLY A 528 -7.22 -3.75 -9.41
C GLY A 528 -6.71 -5.19 -9.36
N VAL A 529 -6.03 -5.57 -8.27
CA VAL A 529 -5.63 -6.97 -8.00
C VAL A 529 -6.87 -7.83 -7.76
N VAL A 530 -7.82 -7.35 -6.96
CA VAL A 530 -9.09 -8.04 -6.70
C VAL A 530 -9.85 -8.33 -7.99
N GLU A 531 -9.90 -7.38 -8.92
CA GLU A 531 -10.51 -7.59 -10.24
C GLU A 531 -9.87 -8.74 -11.02
N ARG A 532 -8.56 -8.95 -10.86
CA ARG A 532 -7.83 -10.00 -11.59
C ARG A 532 -8.05 -11.40 -11.04
N ILE A 533 -7.97 -11.56 -9.71
CA ILE A 533 -7.93 -12.89 -9.07
C ILE A 533 -9.31 -13.41 -8.63
N SER A 534 -10.32 -12.55 -8.49
CA SER A 534 -11.56 -12.91 -7.79
C SER A 534 -12.61 -13.52 -8.69
N HIS A 535 -13.32 -14.52 -8.18
CA HIS A 535 -14.59 -14.99 -8.71
C HIS A 535 -15.76 -14.18 -8.11
N ARG A 536 -15.72 -14.01 -6.77
CA ARG A 536 -16.70 -13.23 -6.00
C ARG A 536 -15.98 -12.23 -5.11
N VAL A 537 -16.68 -11.15 -4.79
CA VAL A 537 -16.19 -10.07 -3.91
C VAL A 537 -17.19 -9.82 -2.81
N ALA A 538 -16.73 -9.71 -1.57
CA ALA A 538 -17.47 -9.26 -0.40
C ALA A 538 -16.88 -7.96 0.10
N VAL A 539 -17.67 -6.90 0.14
CA VAL A 539 -17.28 -5.57 0.62
C VAL A 539 -17.58 -5.47 2.10
N MET A 540 -16.56 -5.22 2.91
CA MET A 540 -16.67 -5.14 4.36
C MET A 540 -16.52 -3.71 4.85
N TYR A 541 -17.47 -3.26 5.66
CA TYR A 541 -17.52 -1.93 6.25
C TYR A 541 -17.94 -1.99 7.73
N LEU A 542 -17.14 -1.40 8.62
CA LEU A 542 -17.39 -1.35 10.08
C LEU A 542 -17.78 -2.70 10.70
N GLY A 543 -17.12 -3.78 10.29
CA GLY A 543 -17.35 -5.13 10.80
C GLY A 543 -18.43 -5.94 10.07
N GLN A 544 -19.18 -5.34 9.14
CA GLN A 544 -20.28 -5.99 8.42
C GLN A 544 -19.97 -6.15 6.93
N ILE A 545 -20.51 -7.19 6.29
CA ILE A 545 -20.53 -7.27 4.83
C ILE A 545 -21.72 -6.45 4.34
N VAL A 546 -21.45 -5.43 3.52
CA VAL A 546 -22.48 -4.50 3.01
C VAL A 546 -22.88 -4.77 1.58
N GLU A 547 -22.02 -5.44 0.82
CA GLU A 547 -22.29 -5.85 -0.56
C GLU A 547 -21.50 -7.12 -0.88
N MET A 548 -22.10 -8.09 -1.57
CA MET A 548 -21.44 -9.32 -1.97
C MET A 548 -22.04 -9.85 -3.27
N GLY A 549 -21.19 -10.29 -4.19
CA GLY A 549 -21.65 -10.85 -5.45
C GLY A 549 -20.51 -11.33 -6.34
N SER A 550 -20.83 -11.64 -7.61
CA SER A 550 -19.80 -11.89 -8.59
C SER A 550 -18.88 -10.66 -8.71
N ARG A 551 -17.61 -10.86 -9.05
CA ARG A 551 -16.65 -9.76 -9.28
C ARG A 551 -17.25 -8.70 -10.22
N ARG A 552 -17.88 -9.14 -11.32
CA ARG A 552 -18.51 -8.26 -12.31
C ARG A 552 -19.67 -7.43 -11.71
N ALA A 553 -20.51 -8.04 -10.87
CA ALA A 553 -21.62 -7.34 -10.25
C ALA A 553 -21.12 -6.25 -9.28
N VAL A 554 -20.22 -6.61 -8.35
CA VAL A 554 -19.76 -5.68 -7.30
C VAL A 554 -18.84 -4.58 -7.83
N LEU A 555 -17.90 -4.91 -8.74
CA LEU A 555 -16.96 -3.91 -9.26
C LEU A 555 -17.48 -3.15 -10.49
N GLY A 556 -18.34 -3.77 -11.30
CA GLY A 556 -18.89 -3.16 -12.51
C GLY A 556 -20.19 -2.38 -12.29
N ASN A 557 -21.01 -2.78 -11.31
CA ASN A 557 -22.28 -2.15 -10.95
C ASN A 557 -22.46 -2.08 -9.44
N PRO A 558 -21.60 -1.31 -8.72
CA PRO A 558 -21.69 -1.18 -7.27
C PRO A 558 -22.98 -0.50 -6.86
N LEU A 559 -23.73 -1.10 -5.95
CA LEU A 559 -25.03 -0.59 -5.51
C LEU A 559 -24.98 0.04 -4.12
N HIS A 560 -24.11 -0.46 -3.22
CA HIS A 560 -23.99 0.14 -1.90
C HIS A 560 -23.16 1.45 -1.96
N PRO A 561 -23.58 2.54 -1.30
CA PRO A 561 -22.88 3.84 -1.34
C PRO A 561 -21.40 3.75 -0.91
N TYR A 562 -21.09 2.89 0.06
CA TYR A 562 -19.72 2.68 0.49
C TYR A 562 -18.87 2.01 -0.61
N THR A 563 -19.42 1.02 -1.32
CA THR A 563 -18.72 0.38 -2.44
C THR A 563 -18.43 1.39 -3.56
N GLN A 564 -19.40 2.23 -3.89
CA GLN A 564 -19.24 3.31 -4.87
C GLN A 564 -18.13 4.27 -4.45
N LYS A 565 -18.12 4.69 -3.18
CA LYS A 565 -17.07 5.53 -2.61
C LYS A 565 -15.70 4.87 -2.69
N LEU A 566 -15.59 3.60 -2.28
CA LEU A 566 -14.35 2.83 -2.29
C LEU A 566 -13.76 2.72 -3.72
N LEU A 567 -14.61 2.41 -4.71
CA LEU A 567 -14.20 2.29 -6.11
C LEU A 567 -13.83 3.64 -6.74
N SER A 568 -14.53 4.71 -6.38
CA SER A 568 -14.22 6.06 -6.87
C SER A 568 -12.87 6.60 -6.39
N ALA A 569 -12.32 6.05 -5.31
CA ALA A 569 -11.03 6.43 -4.75
C ALA A 569 -9.84 5.71 -5.42
N VAL A 570 -10.09 4.65 -6.22
CA VAL A 570 -9.04 3.90 -6.90
C VAL A 570 -8.37 4.78 -7.97
N PRO A 571 -7.04 4.94 -7.95
CA PRO A 571 -6.34 5.73 -8.96
C PRO A 571 -6.47 5.08 -10.34
N ILE A 572 -6.94 5.84 -11.32
CA ILE A 572 -6.97 5.40 -12.71
C ILE A 572 -5.59 5.64 -13.30
N ALA A 573 -4.99 4.59 -13.87
CA ALA A 573 -3.66 4.65 -14.50
C ALA A 573 -3.74 5.28 -15.92
N ASP A 574 -4.40 6.42 -16.01
CA ASP A 574 -4.51 7.25 -17.23
C ASP A 574 -4.34 8.73 -16.86
N PRO A 575 -3.28 9.40 -17.37
CA PRO A 575 -3.07 10.82 -17.14
C PRO A 575 -4.17 11.74 -17.74
N GLN A 576 -4.99 11.24 -18.67
CA GLN A 576 -6.09 12.02 -19.26
C GLN A 576 -7.32 12.05 -18.33
N GLU A 577 -7.45 11.06 -17.43
CA GLU A 577 -8.56 10.93 -16.50
C GLU A 577 -8.22 11.43 -15.07
N ARG A 578 -7.50 12.53 -14.95
CA ARG A 578 -7.16 13.13 -13.65
C ARG A 578 -8.39 13.70 -12.94
N ASN A 579 -8.77 13.15 -11.78
CA ASN A 579 -9.96 13.53 -11.03
C ASN A 579 -9.72 13.86 -9.55
N LEU A 580 -8.49 14.21 -9.16
CA LEU A 580 -8.08 14.40 -7.75
C LEU A 580 -8.98 15.38 -6.97
N LEU A 581 -9.44 16.47 -7.60
CA LEU A 581 -10.25 17.48 -6.90
C LEU A 581 -11.63 16.98 -6.48
N LYS A 582 -12.21 16.00 -7.18
CA LYS A 582 -13.49 15.39 -6.76
C LYS A 582 -13.34 14.52 -5.51
N LEU A 583 -12.14 14.03 -5.23
CA LEU A 583 -11.84 13.15 -4.11
C LEU A 583 -11.68 13.89 -2.78
N LEU A 584 -11.46 15.20 -2.81
CA LEU A 584 -11.35 16.05 -1.60
C LEU A 584 -12.64 16.09 -0.78
N ASN A 585 -13.79 15.87 -1.40
CA ASN A 585 -15.10 15.88 -0.74
C ASN A 585 -15.51 14.52 -0.16
N LEU A 586 -14.63 13.52 -0.21
CA LEU A 586 -14.87 12.23 0.45
C LEU A 586 -14.80 12.47 1.96
N SER A 587 -15.96 12.40 2.61
CA SER A 587 -16.05 12.48 4.07
C SER A 587 -15.24 11.37 4.73
N ASP A 588 -14.59 11.70 5.85
CA ASP A 588 -13.90 10.69 6.65
C ASP A 588 -14.88 9.61 7.13
N LEU A 589 -14.38 8.38 7.28
CA LEU A 589 -15.18 7.29 7.82
C LEU A 589 -15.47 7.53 9.31
N PRO A 590 -16.67 7.14 9.77
CA PRO A 590 -16.97 7.18 11.18
C PRO A 590 -16.04 6.23 11.96
N SER A 591 -15.74 6.60 13.20
CA SER A 591 -14.90 5.76 14.06
C SER A 591 -15.54 4.38 14.29
N PRO A 592 -14.80 3.27 14.18
CA PRO A 592 -15.31 1.94 14.52
C PRO A 592 -15.50 1.75 16.03
N VAL A 593 -15.02 2.70 16.86
CA VAL A 593 -15.11 2.64 18.33
C VAL A 593 -16.49 3.09 18.77
N ARG A 594 -17.24 2.20 19.44
CA ARG A 594 -18.59 2.45 19.94
C ARG A 594 -18.65 2.31 21.46
N LYS A 595 -19.58 3.03 22.09
CA LYS A 595 -19.89 2.83 23.50
C LYS A 595 -20.60 1.49 23.68
N VAL A 596 -20.32 0.78 24.76
CA VAL A 596 -21.07 -0.45 25.10
C VAL A 596 -22.55 -0.13 25.23
N GLY A 597 -23.39 -0.90 24.53
CA GLY A 597 -24.84 -0.66 24.43
C GLY A 597 -25.27 0.21 23.24
N ASP A 598 -24.32 0.76 22.48
CA ASP A 598 -24.59 1.38 21.18
C ASP A 598 -24.44 0.32 20.09
N ASP A 599 -25.50 -0.46 19.90
CA ASP A 599 -25.50 -1.55 18.93
C ASP A 599 -25.86 -1.03 17.53
N PRO A 600 -25.04 -1.31 16.51
CA PRO A 600 -25.37 -0.93 15.14
C PRO A 600 -26.61 -1.67 14.65
N VAL A 601 -27.37 -1.04 13.77
CA VAL A 601 -28.44 -1.72 13.07
C VAL A 601 -27.84 -2.76 12.14
N ILE A 602 -28.30 -4.02 12.24
CA ILE A 602 -27.90 -5.12 11.38
C ILE A 602 -29.10 -5.48 10.54
N GLU A 603 -29.03 -5.18 9.25
CA GLU A 603 -30.02 -5.66 8.30
C GLU A 603 -29.43 -6.79 7.44
N PRO A 604 -30.22 -7.81 7.09
CA PRO A 604 -29.75 -8.87 6.23
C PRO A 604 -29.42 -8.34 4.83
N LEU A 605 -28.42 -8.92 4.20
CA LEU A 605 -28.16 -8.74 2.78
C LEU A 605 -29.38 -9.20 1.98
N VAL A 606 -29.86 -8.36 1.06
CA VAL A 606 -30.97 -8.66 0.17
C VAL A 606 -30.44 -8.94 -1.23
N GLU A 607 -30.88 -10.02 -1.83
CA GLU A 607 -30.56 -10.32 -3.22
C GLU A 607 -31.33 -9.34 -4.12
N VAL A 608 -30.56 -8.50 -4.85
CA VAL A 608 -31.10 -7.45 -5.75
C VAL A 608 -31.06 -7.90 -7.21
N GLU A 609 -30.07 -8.72 -7.55
CA GLU A 609 -29.92 -9.42 -8.83
C GLU A 609 -29.41 -10.85 -8.53
N PRO A 610 -29.57 -11.82 -9.43
CA PRO A 610 -29.12 -13.19 -9.19
C PRO A 610 -27.67 -13.26 -8.73
N GLY A 611 -27.45 -13.68 -7.46
CA GLY A 611 -26.14 -13.76 -6.84
C GLY A 611 -25.51 -12.42 -6.44
N HIS A 612 -26.25 -11.29 -6.49
CA HIS A 612 -25.81 -9.98 -6.02
C HIS A 612 -26.60 -9.53 -4.80
N PHE A 613 -25.94 -9.46 -3.66
CA PHE A 613 -26.52 -9.18 -2.36
C PHE A 613 -26.05 -7.82 -1.83
N VAL A 614 -26.98 -6.99 -1.35
CA VAL A 614 -26.69 -5.62 -0.88
C VAL A 614 -27.43 -5.36 0.43
N ALA A 615 -26.78 -4.72 1.40
CA ALA A 615 -27.42 -4.22 2.61
C ALA A 615 -28.30 -3.01 2.26
N LYS A 616 -29.52 -2.99 2.77
CA LYS A 616 -30.49 -1.91 2.47
C LYS A 616 -30.22 -0.62 3.23
N HIS A 617 -29.49 -0.68 4.32
CA HIS A 617 -29.19 0.50 5.14
C HIS A 617 -27.73 0.91 5.01
N VAL A 618 -27.45 2.19 5.22
CA VAL A 618 -26.09 2.70 5.31
C VAL A 618 -25.60 2.47 6.73
N VAL A 619 -24.69 1.52 6.93
CA VAL A 619 -24.07 1.26 8.23
C VAL A 619 -23.30 2.50 8.66
N GLY A 620 -23.63 3.07 9.83
CA GLY A 620 -22.98 4.27 10.35
C GLY A 620 -23.27 5.51 9.50
N THR A 621 -24.55 5.80 9.24
CA THR A 621 -24.94 7.03 8.53
C THR A 621 -24.34 8.25 9.20
N MET A 622 -23.79 9.17 8.42
CA MET A 622 -23.27 10.46 8.89
C MET A 622 -24.35 11.33 9.54
N GLU A 623 -25.64 11.04 9.31
CA GLU A 623 -26.77 11.75 9.92
C GLU A 623 -27.12 11.29 11.34
N GLY A 624 -26.55 10.17 11.82
CA GLY A 624 -26.79 9.62 13.16
C GLY A 624 -25.87 10.12 14.28
N HIS A 625 -24.88 10.93 13.97
CA HIS A 625 -23.92 11.49 14.94
C HIS A 625 -24.04 13.01 15.00
N LYS A 626 -25.17 13.50 15.55
CA LYS A 626 -25.23 14.82 16.19
C LYS A 626 -24.98 14.71 17.68
#